data_1e4ee58eb3922c76540b68430c953199
#
_entry.id   1e4ee58eb3922c76540b68430c953199
#
_cell.length_a   1.000
_cell.length_b   1.000
_cell.length_c   1.000
_cell.angle_alpha   90.00
_cell.angle_beta   90.00
_cell.angle_gamma   90.00
#
_symmetry.space_group_name_H-M   'P 1'
#
loop_
_entity.id
_entity.type
_entity.pdbx_description
1 polymer ?
#
loop_
_entity_poly.entity_id
_entity_poly.type
_entity_poly.pdbx_seq_one_letter_code
_entity_poly.pdbx_strand_id
1 'polypeptide(L)'
;MTITVYPARRIHTLNPSQPEGHYLAVKDGRVLSVGPLEAIRAFGEIELDDRFADKVLVPGFVEGHSHALEGAIWDFVYLGWFDKRDPDGKHWSGVRDAEAIQQRLRQRLVGHDPAKPLIAWGFDPIYFSGTRLDKRLLDAVSGEIPIVVMHASLHVMTVNSVALAQANIAAQEIDGIVRDAQGECIGELQEMPAMHLIFDRYDIDLFEQASQPRALRQYARAARREGITTIVDLLNPLSDEAIDAMVETTRAPGYQVRLVPALNALAWSPEAGNEQLRKAMARGHEKLHFGIVKIVTDGAIQNYTARLQWPGYLEEERQGVWNAPPQTFHDLVQYYHQAGLQLHIHTNGDEAVAIMLEALEEALALWPRPNHRHTLQHVQLIRQDQLLRARELGLCLNIFANHIYYWGDIHLSRTLGFDRCQRLEPAASAERLGIPFGIHCDAPVTPLSPLFTAHCAHARETATGQVLGTAESIGRRSALEAITLGAARTLHLDAYLGSLEPGKWADVAVLDEDPLDEHVPLKEIGVHGTLLGGVPTHD
;
A
#
# COMPACT_ATOMS: atom_id res chain seq x y z
N MET A 1 35.42 -13.48 9.47
CA MET A 1 34.42 -13.39 8.39
C MET A 1 34.94 -12.38 7.37
N THR A 2 34.91 -12.75 6.10
CA THR A 2 35.43 -11.94 4.97
C THR A 2 34.53 -10.73 4.75
N ILE A 3 35.08 -9.60 4.34
CA ILE A 3 34.34 -8.42 3.96
C ILE A 3 34.03 -8.54 2.47
N THR A 4 32.75 -8.63 2.08
CA THR A 4 32.35 -8.59 0.68
C THR A 4 32.26 -7.14 0.21
N VAL A 5 32.85 -6.81 -0.93
CA VAL A 5 32.85 -5.46 -1.47
C VAL A 5 32.25 -5.47 -2.87
N TYR A 6 31.20 -4.70 -3.06
CA TYR A 6 30.50 -4.48 -4.33
C TYR A 6 30.95 -3.15 -4.95
N PRO A 7 31.74 -3.17 -6.04
CA PRO A 7 31.95 -1.99 -6.87
C PRO A 7 30.68 -1.65 -7.64
N ALA A 8 30.44 -0.35 -7.86
CA ALA A 8 29.32 0.15 -8.64
C ALA A 8 29.70 1.42 -9.40
N ARG A 9 29.00 1.69 -10.51
CA ARG A 9 29.13 2.94 -11.25
C ARG A 9 28.87 4.13 -10.35
N ARG A 10 27.84 4.04 -9.49
CA ARG A 10 27.50 5.02 -8.43
C ARG A 10 26.73 4.35 -7.31
N ILE A 11 26.92 4.83 -6.11
CA ILE A 11 26.16 4.44 -4.92
C ILE A 11 25.59 5.68 -4.28
N HIS A 12 24.26 5.81 -4.22
CA HIS A 12 23.58 6.82 -3.42
C HIS A 12 23.23 6.24 -2.06
N THR A 13 23.78 6.80 -1.00
CA THR A 13 23.64 6.22 0.34
C THR A 13 22.44 6.74 1.12
N LEU A 14 21.94 7.92 0.80
CA LEU A 14 21.03 8.74 1.62
C LEU A 14 21.57 9.04 3.04
N ASN A 15 22.89 8.89 3.24
CA ASN A 15 23.61 9.35 4.41
C ASN A 15 24.14 10.76 4.17
N PRO A 16 23.70 11.79 4.91
CA PRO A 16 24.18 13.15 4.71
C PRO A 16 25.70 13.31 4.88
N SER A 17 26.33 12.46 5.71
CA SER A 17 27.78 12.51 5.98
C SER A 17 28.62 11.86 4.87
N GLN A 18 28.05 10.96 4.08
CA GLN A 18 28.69 10.26 2.97
C GLN A 18 27.65 10.00 1.88
N PRO A 19 27.20 11.02 1.13
CA PRO A 19 26.03 10.91 0.25
C PRO A 19 26.21 9.98 -0.94
N GLU A 20 27.45 9.76 -1.40
CA GLU A 20 27.78 8.97 -2.58
C GLU A 20 29.07 8.17 -2.40
N GLY A 21 29.23 7.11 -3.22
CA GLY A 21 30.46 6.32 -3.30
C GLY A 21 30.49 5.40 -4.52
N HIS A 22 31.54 4.57 -4.61
CA HIS A 22 31.73 3.61 -5.69
C HIS A 22 31.95 2.17 -5.21
N TYR A 23 32.17 1.97 -3.90
CA TYR A 23 32.36 0.66 -3.31
C TYR A 23 31.50 0.55 -2.06
N LEU A 24 30.67 -0.49 -2.00
CA LEU A 24 29.89 -0.87 -0.82
C LEU A 24 30.57 -2.06 -0.15
N ALA A 25 31.04 -1.87 1.06
CA ALA A 25 31.58 -2.94 1.90
C ALA A 25 30.50 -3.49 2.84
N VAL A 26 30.31 -4.81 2.80
CA VAL A 26 29.35 -5.53 3.64
C VAL A 26 30.06 -6.52 4.53
N LYS A 27 29.67 -6.57 5.80
CA LYS A 27 30.12 -7.56 6.77
C LYS A 27 28.94 -7.99 7.66
N ASP A 28 28.77 -9.28 7.84
CA ASP A 28 27.74 -9.86 8.71
C ASP A 28 26.31 -9.34 8.39
N GLY A 29 26.00 -9.17 7.09
CA GLY A 29 24.71 -8.69 6.62
C GLY A 29 24.48 -7.18 6.78
N ARG A 30 25.50 -6.44 7.24
CA ARG A 30 25.39 -5.00 7.49
C ARG A 30 26.36 -4.20 6.63
N VAL A 31 25.98 -2.97 6.34
CA VAL A 31 26.88 -1.97 5.74
C VAL A 31 28.06 -1.75 6.69
N LEU A 32 29.27 -2.04 6.24
CA LEU A 32 30.48 -1.72 6.95
C LEU A 32 30.95 -0.30 6.59
N SER A 33 30.96 0.01 5.29
CA SER A 33 31.38 1.32 4.78
C SER A 33 30.93 1.49 3.34
N VAL A 34 30.75 2.73 2.91
CA VAL A 34 30.68 3.13 1.50
C VAL A 34 31.78 4.15 1.25
N GLY A 35 32.61 3.97 0.20
CA GLY A 35 33.68 4.93 -0.07
C GLY A 35 34.79 4.37 -0.96
N PRO A 36 36.02 4.93 -0.87
CA PRO A 36 37.18 4.47 -1.65
C PRO A 36 37.68 3.09 -1.21
N LEU A 37 38.11 2.27 -2.16
CA LEU A 37 38.57 0.90 -1.91
C LEU A 37 39.75 0.85 -0.92
N GLU A 38 40.66 1.80 -0.96
CA GLU A 38 41.82 1.88 -0.03
C GLU A 38 41.37 2.03 1.41
N ALA A 39 40.35 2.86 1.66
CA ALA A 39 39.79 3.03 3.00
C ALA A 39 39.10 1.74 3.50
N ILE A 40 38.41 1.02 2.59
CA ILE A 40 37.75 -0.25 2.92
C ILE A 40 38.78 -1.34 3.26
N ARG A 41 39.92 -1.40 2.53
CA ARG A 41 41.01 -2.36 2.80
C ARG A 41 41.61 -2.23 4.22
N ALA A 42 41.50 -1.04 4.82
CA ALA A 42 41.97 -0.84 6.18
C ALA A 42 41.16 -1.63 7.25
N PHE A 43 39.95 -2.10 6.92
CA PHE A 43 39.11 -2.90 7.82
C PHE A 43 39.49 -4.39 7.84
N GLY A 44 40.29 -4.88 6.89
CA GLY A 44 40.72 -6.27 6.82
C GLY A 44 40.74 -6.88 5.44
N GLU A 45 40.72 -8.21 5.40
CA GLU A 45 40.68 -8.96 4.14
C GLU A 45 39.33 -8.79 3.43
N ILE A 46 39.39 -8.48 2.13
CA ILE A 46 38.20 -8.21 1.31
C ILE A 46 38.07 -9.22 0.16
N GLU A 47 36.84 -9.52 -0.22
CA GLU A 47 36.46 -10.22 -1.43
C GLU A 47 35.68 -9.25 -2.33
N LEU A 48 36.15 -9.07 -3.56
CA LEU A 48 35.48 -8.22 -4.55
C LEU A 48 34.45 -9.06 -5.31
N ASP A 49 33.22 -8.55 -5.38
CA ASP A 49 32.15 -9.08 -6.22
C ASP A 49 31.72 -8.00 -7.22
N ASP A 50 32.17 -8.11 -8.46
CA ASP A 50 32.06 -7.09 -9.50
C ASP A 50 30.78 -7.14 -10.34
N ARG A 51 29.82 -8.00 -9.97
CA ARG A 51 28.55 -8.20 -10.71
C ARG A 51 27.72 -6.93 -10.90
N PHE A 52 27.93 -5.91 -10.09
CA PHE A 52 27.20 -4.62 -10.13
C PHE A 52 28.08 -3.43 -10.53
N ALA A 53 29.28 -3.69 -11.09
CA ALA A 53 30.25 -2.64 -11.38
C ALA A 53 29.75 -1.56 -12.38
N ASP A 54 28.83 -1.93 -13.28
CA ASP A 54 28.17 -1.03 -14.24
C ASP A 54 26.81 -0.47 -13.77
N LYS A 55 26.36 -0.84 -12.59
CA LYS A 55 25.03 -0.50 -12.04
C LYS A 55 25.08 0.68 -11.07
N VAL A 56 23.89 1.17 -10.71
CA VAL A 56 23.70 2.16 -9.64
C VAL A 56 23.08 1.46 -8.44
N LEU A 57 23.70 1.63 -7.27
CA LEU A 57 23.20 1.09 -6.02
C LEU A 57 22.52 2.19 -5.20
N VAL A 58 21.33 1.87 -4.69
CA VAL A 58 20.58 2.73 -3.77
C VAL A 58 20.14 1.90 -2.57
N PRO A 59 19.73 2.48 -1.42
CA PRO A 59 19.09 1.71 -0.37
C PRO A 59 17.91 0.92 -0.93
N GLY A 60 17.72 -0.30 -0.46
CA GLY A 60 16.57 -1.11 -0.84
C GLY A 60 15.27 -0.36 -0.62
N PHE A 61 14.37 -0.41 -1.58
CA PHE A 61 13.10 0.27 -1.47
C PHE A 61 12.26 -0.30 -0.34
N VAL A 62 11.53 0.58 0.32
CA VAL A 62 10.60 0.26 1.42
C VAL A 62 9.20 0.63 0.97
N GLU A 63 8.36 -0.38 0.75
CA GLU A 63 6.94 -0.14 0.51
C GLU A 63 6.24 0.04 1.84
N GLY A 64 5.86 1.30 2.14
CA GLY A 64 5.31 1.68 3.44
C GLY A 64 3.80 1.42 3.60
N HIS A 65 3.09 1.05 2.52
CA HIS A 65 1.68 0.69 2.53
C HIS A 65 1.31 -0.19 1.35
N SER A 66 1.11 -1.45 1.61
CA SER A 66 0.57 -2.43 0.66
C SER A 66 -0.02 -3.61 1.42
N HIS A 67 -0.56 -4.59 0.69
CA HIS A 67 -1.25 -5.73 1.27
C HIS A 67 -0.69 -7.04 0.69
N ALA A 68 -0.47 -8.04 1.56
CA ALA A 68 -0.04 -9.37 1.14
C ALA A 68 -1.05 -10.07 0.20
N LEU A 69 -2.25 -9.51 0.11
CA LEU A 69 -3.26 -9.88 -0.87
C LEU A 69 -2.73 -9.81 -2.32
N GLU A 70 -1.76 -8.95 -2.64
CA GLU A 70 -1.05 -8.92 -3.93
C GLU A 70 -0.51 -10.30 -4.32
N GLY A 71 -0.10 -11.12 -3.36
CA GLY A 71 0.36 -12.49 -3.61
C GLY A 71 -0.75 -13.53 -3.84
N ALA A 72 -2.00 -13.22 -3.49
CA ALA A 72 -3.12 -14.16 -3.56
C ALA A 72 -4.18 -13.77 -4.59
N ILE A 73 -4.41 -12.47 -4.82
CA ILE A 73 -5.54 -11.97 -5.60
C ILE A 73 -5.54 -12.44 -7.07
N TRP A 74 -4.40 -12.84 -7.59
CA TRP A 74 -4.21 -13.31 -8.97
C TRP A 74 -4.80 -14.70 -9.25
N ASP A 75 -5.27 -15.40 -8.23
CA ASP A 75 -6.09 -16.60 -8.39
C ASP A 75 -7.51 -16.27 -8.92
N PHE A 76 -7.92 -15.00 -8.80
CA PHE A 76 -9.19 -14.47 -9.26
C PHE A 76 -9.09 -13.84 -10.65
N VAL A 77 -10.24 -13.53 -11.27
CA VAL A 77 -10.31 -12.96 -12.62
C VAL A 77 -10.00 -11.45 -12.58
N TYR A 78 -8.95 -11.03 -13.26
CA TYR A 78 -8.62 -9.61 -13.37
C TYR A 78 -9.56 -8.90 -14.34
N LEU A 79 -10.22 -7.82 -13.89
CA LEU A 79 -11.15 -6.98 -14.65
C LEU A 79 -10.77 -5.49 -14.60
N GLY A 80 -9.53 -5.18 -14.29
CA GLY A 80 -9.10 -3.79 -14.18
C GLY A 80 -9.01 -3.08 -15.54
N TRP A 81 -9.09 -1.74 -15.49
CA TRP A 81 -8.94 -0.89 -16.66
C TRP A 81 -7.51 -0.87 -17.22
N PHE A 82 -6.51 -0.79 -16.37
CA PHE A 82 -5.11 -0.74 -16.77
C PHE A 82 -4.52 -2.14 -16.93
N ASP A 83 -3.50 -2.24 -17.77
CA ASP A 83 -2.70 -3.45 -17.85
C ASP A 83 -1.91 -3.63 -16.55
N LYS A 84 -1.77 -4.87 -16.09
CA LYS A 84 -0.99 -5.22 -14.89
C LYS A 84 -0.12 -6.45 -15.14
N ARG A 85 0.89 -6.64 -14.30
CA ARG A 85 1.67 -7.87 -14.23
C ARG A 85 1.42 -8.58 -12.90
N ASP A 86 1.26 -9.89 -12.97
CA ASP A 86 1.15 -10.72 -11.76
C ASP A 86 2.53 -10.98 -11.11
N PRO A 87 2.58 -11.58 -9.92
CA PRO A 87 3.82 -11.92 -9.25
C PRO A 87 4.81 -12.77 -10.07
N ASP A 88 4.35 -13.55 -11.03
CA ASP A 88 5.20 -14.33 -11.94
C ASP A 88 5.66 -13.54 -13.18
N GLY A 89 5.21 -12.27 -13.33
CA GLY A 89 5.56 -11.40 -14.45
C GLY A 89 4.66 -11.54 -15.67
N LYS A 90 3.63 -12.39 -15.59
CA LYS A 90 2.66 -12.53 -16.67
C LYS A 90 1.87 -11.24 -16.84
N HIS A 91 1.77 -10.80 -18.08
CA HIS A 91 0.99 -9.62 -18.46
C HIS A 91 -0.51 -9.95 -18.53
N TRP A 92 -1.32 -9.10 -17.89
CA TRP A 92 -2.77 -9.13 -17.94
C TRP A 92 -3.28 -7.83 -18.54
N SER A 93 -3.90 -7.93 -19.71
CA SER A 93 -4.49 -6.76 -20.38
C SER A 93 -5.71 -6.26 -19.61
N GLY A 94 -5.87 -4.96 -19.54
CA GLY A 94 -7.08 -4.34 -18.99
C GLY A 94 -8.34 -4.64 -19.81
N VAL A 95 -9.52 -4.36 -19.23
CA VAL A 95 -10.81 -4.39 -19.90
C VAL A 95 -11.34 -2.96 -20.04
N ARG A 96 -11.99 -2.65 -21.17
CA ARG A 96 -12.37 -1.26 -21.51
C ARG A 96 -13.88 -1.03 -21.66
N ASP A 97 -14.67 -2.09 -21.65
CA ASP A 97 -16.12 -2.03 -21.82
C ASP A 97 -16.83 -3.23 -21.17
N ALA A 98 -18.16 -3.15 -21.11
CA ALA A 98 -19.00 -4.18 -20.50
C ALA A 98 -18.94 -5.52 -21.22
N GLU A 99 -18.79 -5.51 -22.56
CA GLU A 99 -18.72 -6.74 -23.37
C GLU A 99 -17.44 -7.51 -23.05
N ALA A 100 -16.30 -6.83 -22.95
CA ALA A 100 -15.01 -7.41 -22.56
C ALA A 100 -15.06 -8.00 -21.13
N ILE A 101 -15.73 -7.32 -20.19
CA ILE A 101 -15.97 -7.85 -18.83
C ILE A 101 -16.75 -9.17 -18.90
N GLN A 102 -17.91 -9.17 -19.58
CA GLN A 102 -18.76 -10.35 -19.71
C GLN A 102 -18.02 -11.50 -20.42
N GLN A 103 -17.30 -11.20 -21.50
CA GLN A 103 -16.55 -12.20 -22.25
C GLN A 103 -15.48 -12.87 -21.36
N ARG A 104 -14.72 -12.08 -20.58
CA ARG A 104 -13.68 -12.60 -19.69
C ARG A 104 -14.26 -13.46 -18.58
N LEU A 105 -15.38 -13.05 -17.98
CA LEU A 105 -16.09 -13.83 -16.98
C LEU A 105 -16.62 -15.15 -17.56
N ARG A 106 -17.26 -15.12 -18.75
CA ARG A 106 -17.74 -16.35 -19.43
C ARG A 106 -16.63 -17.31 -19.77
N GLN A 107 -15.47 -16.81 -20.21
CA GLN A 107 -14.28 -17.66 -20.46
C GLN A 107 -13.84 -18.39 -19.19
N ARG A 108 -13.90 -17.73 -18.04
CA ARG A 108 -13.50 -18.30 -16.75
C ARG A 108 -14.51 -19.30 -16.20
N LEU A 109 -15.80 -19.18 -16.59
CA LEU A 109 -16.84 -20.16 -16.23
C LEU A 109 -16.63 -21.53 -16.89
N VAL A 110 -15.88 -21.61 -18.00
CA VAL A 110 -15.57 -22.88 -18.64
C VAL A 110 -14.73 -23.73 -17.70
N GLY A 111 -15.29 -24.83 -17.20
CA GLY A 111 -14.65 -25.72 -16.22
C GLY A 111 -14.64 -25.20 -14.78
N HIS A 112 -15.38 -24.12 -14.48
CA HIS A 112 -15.54 -23.62 -13.12
C HIS A 112 -16.43 -24.58 -12.30
N ASP A 113 -16.08 -24.76 -11.03
CA ASP A 113 -16.87 -25.53 -10.08
C ASP A 113 -18.18 -24.78 -9.73
N PRO A 114 -19.37 -25.28 -10.13
CA PRO A 114 -20.61 -24.57 -9.90
C PRO A 114 -20.99 -24.44 -8.41
N ALA A 115 -20.35 -25.17 -7.52
CA ALA A 115 -20.55 -25.06 -6.08
C ALA A 115 -19.82 -23.84 -5.46
N LYS A 116 -18.92 -23.19 -6.21
CA LYS A 116 -18.12 -22.06 -5.74
C LYS A 116 -18.52 -20.76 -6.45
N PRO A 117 -18.41 -19.60 -5.79
CA PRO A 117 -18.58 -18.33 -6.47
C PRO A 117 -17.46 -18.10 -7.48
N LEU A 118 -17.79 -17.48 -8.63
CA LEU A 118 -16.79 -16.91 -9.52
C LEU A 118 -16.35 -15.55 -8.98
N ILE A 119 -15.10 -15.45 -8.56
CA ILE A 119 -14.55 -14.22 -8.00
C ILE A 119 -13.72 -13.50 -9.06
N ALA A 120 -13.93 -12.19 -9.18
CA ALA A 120 -13.17 -11.28 -10.00
C ALA A 120 -12.76 -10.04 -9.22
N TRP A 121 -11.77 -9.27 -9.72
CA TRP A 121 -11.27 -8.10 -9.06
C TRP A 121 -10.73 -7.04 -10.01
N GLY A 122 -10.53 -5.84 -9.49
CA GLY A 122 -9.83 -4.77 -10.19
C GLY A 122 -10.74 -3.88 -11.05
N PHE A 123 -12.04 -4.16 -11.13
CA PHE A 123 -12.98 -3.27 -11.80
C PHE A 123 -13.03 -1.90 -11.11
N ASP A 124 -12.98 -0.83 -11.90
CA ASP A 124 -13.15 0.52 -11.37
C ASP A 124 -14.20 1.27 -12.20
N PRO A 125 -15.41 1.48 -11.64
CA PRO A 125 -16.56 2.02 -12.39
C PRO A 125 -16.30 3.41 -12.96
N ILE A 126 -15.36 4.15 -12.40
CA ILE A 126 -15.11 5.53 -12.76
C ILE A 126 -14.57 5.70 -14.19
N TYR A 127 -13.96 4.65 -14.76
CA TYR A 127 -13.46 4.63 -16.13
C TYR A 127 -14.51 4.20 -17.16
N PHE A 128 -15.62 3.60 -16.73
CA PHE A 128 -16.64 3.05 -17.63
C PHE A 128 -17.78 4.05 -17.82
N SER A 129 -17.61 5.00 -18.74
CA SER A 129 -18.63 6.02 -19.03
C SER A 129 -19.96 5.40 -19.43
N GLY A 130 -21.03 5.74 -18.71
CA GLY A 130 -22.40 5.31 -19.04
C GLY A 130 -22.74 3.85 -18.73
N THR A 131 -21.80 3.06 -18.21
CA THR A 131 -22.03 1.66 -17.83
C THR A 131 -21.73 1.47 -16.35
N ARG A 132 -22.77 1.32 -15.53
CA ARG A 132 -22.60 0.88 -14.15
C ARG A 132 -22.53 -0.64 -14.15
N LEU A 133 -21.54 -1.21 -13.47
CA LEU A 133 -21.54 -2.63 -13.17
C LEU A 133 -22.63 -2.87 -12.11
N ASP A 134 -23.69 -3.57 -12.52
CA ASP A 134 -24.80 -3.94 -11.63
C ASP A 134 -25.10 -5.45 -11.72
N LYS A 135 -26.03 -5.90 -10.89
CA LYS A 135 -26.46 -7.30 -10.90
C LYS A 135 -26.91 -7.79 -12.30
N ARG A 136 -27.54 -6.92 -13.11
CA ARG A 136 -28.10 -7.29 -14.43
C ARG A 136 -27.00 -7.64 -15.42
N LEU A 137 -25.91 -6.84 -15.41
CA LEU A 137 -24.76 -7.10 -16.27
C LEU A 137 -24.10 -8.44 -15.90
N LEU A 138 -24.02 -8.76 -14.61
CA LEU A 138 -23.48 -10.04 -14.13
C LEU A 138 -24.45 -11.22 -14.32
N ASP A 139 -25.75 -11.00 -14.19
CA ASP A 139 -26.81 -12.01 -14.48
C ASP A 139 -26.76 -12.46 -15.93
N ALA A 140 -26.41 -11.55 -16.86
CA ALA A 140 -26.22 -11.87 -18.28
C ALA A 140 -25.02 -12.78 -18.54
N VAL A 141 -24.11 -12.94 -17.55
CA VAL A 141 -23.00 -13.91 -17.59
C VAL A 141 -23.44 -15.25 -17.04
N SER A 142 -24.09 -15.26 -15.86
CA SER A 142 -24.67 -16.46 -15.25
C SER A 142 -25.83 -16.11 -14.32
N GLY A 143 -26.96 -16.79 -14.52
CA GLY A 143 -28.10 -16.76 -13.62
C GLY A 143 -28.11 -17.92 -12.59
N GLU A 144 -27.07 -18.76 -12.56
CA GLU A 144 -27.00 -19.93 -11.70
C GLU A 144 -25.77 -19.89 -10.75
N ILE A 145 -24.64 -19.44 -11.26
CA ILE A 145 -23.37 -19.36 -10.50
C ILE A 145 -23.27 -17.98 -9.85
N PRO A 146 -23.01 -17.90 -8.53
CA PRO A 146 -22.75 -16.63 -7.86
C PRO A 146 -21.50 -15.95 -8.46
N ILE A 147 -21.61 -14.66 -8.78
CA ILE A 147 -20.50 -13.86 -9.29
C ILE A 147 -20.24 -12.72 -8.31
N VAL A 148 -18.99 -12.57 -7.91
CA VAL A 148 -18.49 -11.52 -7.00
C VAL A 148 -17.38 -10.78 -7.69
N VAL A 149 -17.54 -9.47 -7.90
CA VAL A 149 -16.52 -8.59 -8.48
C VAL A 149 -16.07 -7.59 -7.44
N MET A 150 -14.86 -7.76 -6.90
CA MET A 150 -14.23 -6.77 -6.03
C MET A 150 -13.69 -5.61 -6.88
N HIS A 151 -14.02 -4.39 -6.51
CA HIS A 151 -13.52 -3.22 -7.21
C HIS A 151 -12.03 -2.97 -6.92
N ALA A 152 -11.41 -2.14 -7.74
CA ALA A 152 -9.96 -1.88 -7.66
C ALA A 152 -9.53 -1.28 -6.32
N SER A 153 -10.38 -0.50 -5.69
CA SER A 153 -10.13 0.11 -4.38
C SER A 153 -10.21 -0.86 -3.21
N LEU A 154 -10.80 -2.05 -3.41
CA LEU A 154 -11.16 -3.03 -2.36
C LEU A 154 -12.19 -2.52 -1.32
N HIS A 155 -12.75 -1.33 -1.52
CA HIS A 155 -13.81 -0.74 -0.69
C HIS A 155 -15.22 -0.99 -1.21
N VAL A 156 -15.36 -1.55 -2.42
CA VAL A 156 -16.64 -1.81 -3.08
C VAL A 156 -16.60 -3.18 -3.76
N MET A 157 -17.71 -3.87 -3.76
CA MET A 157 -17.94 -5.03 -4.62
C MET A 157 -19.26 -4.95 -5.36
N THR A 158 -19.36 -5.65 -6.48
CA THR A 158 -20.63 -5.87 -7.20
C THR A 158 -20.90 -7.36 -7.34
N VAL A 159 -22.12 -7.76 -7.03
CA VAL A 159 -22.52 -9.17 -7.10
C VAL A 159 -23.78 -9.35 -7.96
N ASN A 160 -23.97 -10.56 -8.51
CA ASN A 160 -25.16 -10.90 -9.29
C ASN A 160 -26.37 -11.23 -8.40
N SER A 161 -27.55 -11.40 -9.04
CA SER A 161 -28.80 -11.71 -8.32
C SER A 161 -28.73 -13.01 -7.54
N VAL A 162 -27.98 -14.01 -8.00
CA VAL A 162 -27.80 -15.28 -7.29
C VAL A 162 -27.08 -15.05 -5.96
N ALA A 163 -25.99 -14.29 -5.98
CA ALA A 163 -25.24 -13.98 -4.78
C ALA A 163 -26.05 -13.12 -3.79
N LEU A 164 -26.79 -12.12 -4.27
CA LEU A 164 -27.70 -11.31 -3.43
C LEU A 164 -28.75 -12.18 -2.71
N ALA A 165 -29.37 -13.11 -3.44
CA ALA A 165 -30.39 -14.00 -2.89
C ALA A 165 -29.81 -14.97 -1.87
N GLN A 166 -28.69 -15.61 -2.19
CA GLN A 166 -28.06 -16.60 -1.31
C GLN A 166 -27.51 -15.99 0.00
N ALA A 167 -27.08 -14.72 -0.04
CA ALA A 167 -26.62 -13.98 1.13
C ALA A 167 -27.75 -13.20 1.84
N ASN A 168 -29.00 -13.30 1.35
CA ASN A 168 -30.16 -12.61 1.91
C ASN A 168 -29.98 -11.08 2.08
N ILE A 169 -29.33 -10.45 1.09
CA ILE A 169 -28.96 -9.02 1.16
C ILE A 169 -30.20 -8.12 1.17
N ALA A 170 -31.25 -8.49 0.46
CA ALA A 170 -32.46 -7.67 0.36
C ALA A 170 -33.12 -7.37 1.72
N ALA A 171 -32.98 -8.28 2.69
CA ALA A 171 -33.55 -8.15 4.04
C ALA A 171 -32.62 -7.37 5.02
N GLN A 172 -31.44 -6.95 4.60
CA GLN A 172 -30.49 -6.27 5.48
C GLN A 172 -30.65 -4.75 5.42
N GLU A 173 -30.59 -4.10 6.58
CA GLU A 173 -30.57 -2.63 6.73
C GLU A 173 -29.17 -2.17 7.16
N ILE A 174 -28.20 -2.36 6.26
CA ILE A 174 -26.81 -1.97 6.50
C ILE A 174 -26.47 -0.81 5.56
N ASP A 175 -25.87 0.23 6.10
CA ASP A 175 -25.31 1.31 5.29
C ASP A 175 -24.24 0.75 4.35
N GLY A 176 -24.28 1.20 3.08
CA GLY A 176 -23.42 0.64 2.03
C GLY A 176 -24.10 -0.38 1.11
N ILE A 177 -25.30 -0.89 1.40
CA ILE A 177 -26.10 -1.64 0.43
C ILE A 177 -26.78 -0.67 -0.52
N VAL A 178 -26.29 -0.58 -1.77
CA VAL A 178 -26.81 0.37 -2.74
C VAL A 178 -28.14 -0.11 -3.34
N ARG A 179 -29.15 0.77 -3.28
CA ARG A 179 -30.50 0.51 -3.78
C ARG A 179 -30.89 1.52 -4.87
N ASP A 180 -31.75 1.11 -5.78
CA ASP A 180 -32.33 2.00 -6.76
C ASP A 180 -33.48 2.85 -6.19
N ALA A 181 -34.09 3.70 -7.03
CA ALA A 181 -35.20 4.56 -6.63
C ALA A 181 -36.47 3.79 -6.19
N GLN A 182 -36.58 2.49 -6.50
CA GLN A 182 -37.65 1.60 -6.11
C GLN A 182 -37.30 0.84 -4.80
N GLY A 183 -36.10 1.04 -4.24
CA GLY A 183 -35.61 0.37 -3.05
C GLY A 183 -34.99 -1.01 -3.31
N GLU A 184 -34.85 -1.42 -4.58
CA GLU A 184 -34.25 -2.70 -4.95
C GLU A 184 -32.72 -2.66 -4.90
N CYS A 185 -32.10 -3.69 -4.35
CA CYS A 185 -30.64 -3.85 -4.35
C CYS A 185 -30.13 -3.98 -5.79
N ILE A 186 -29.18 -3.14 -6.17
CA ILE A 186 -28.61 -3.16 -7.54
C ILE A 186 -27.39 -4.10 -7.69
N GLY A 187 -26.93 -4.69 -6.61
CA GLY A 187 -25.78 -5.59 -6.55
C GLY A 187 -24.50 -4.95 -6.02
N GLU A 188 -24.45 -3.65 -5.85
CA GLU A 188 -23.29 -2.94 -5.33
C GLU A 188 -23.35 -2.86 -3.80
N LEU A 189 -22.23 -3.26 -3.15
CA LEU A 189 -22.00 -3.24 -1.71
C LEU A 189 -20.76 -2.41 -1.42
N GLN A 190 -20.86 -1.42 -0.56
CA GLN A 190 -19.84 -0.46 -0.23
C GLN A 190 -19.35 -0.66 1.21
N GLU A 191 -18.04 -0.63 1.39
CA GLU A 191 -17.30 -0.78 2.64
C GLU A 191 -17.50 -2.16 3.33
N MET A 192 -16.60 -2.47 4.24
CA MET A 192 -16.52 -3.79 4.88
C MET A 192 -17.83 -4.26 5.52
N PRO A 193 -18.61 -3.41 6.22
CA PRO A 193 -19.85 -3.89 6.84
C PRO A 193 -20.85 -4.53 5.86
N ALA A 194 -20.97 -3.99 4.64
CA ALA A 194 -21.85 -4.55 3.61
C ALA A 194 -21.18 -5.73 2.87
N MET A 195 -19.87 -5.65 2.63
CA MET A 195 -19.10 -6.67 1.91
C MET A 195 -18.98 -7.97 2.70
N HIS A 196 -18.87 -7.91 4.02
CA HIS A 196 -18.80 -9.09 4.89
C HIS A 196 -19.99 -10.03 4.74
N LEU A 197 -21.17 -9.55 4.38
CA LEU A 197 -22.32 -10.40 4.11
C LEU A 197 -22.06 -11.43 2.99
N ILE A 198 -21.25 -11.05 2.00
CA ILE A 198 -20.84 -11.92 0.89
C ILE A 198 -19.66 -12.79 1.30
N PHE A 199 -18.67 -12.22 2.00
CA PHE A 199 -17.51 -12.96 2.48
C PHE A 199 -17.95 -14.10 3.41
N ASP A 200 -18.79 -13.83 4.39
CA ASP A 200 -19.31 -14.83 5.33
C ASP A 200 -20.16 -15.89 4.62
N ARG A 201 -20.98 -15.48 3.62
CA ARG A 201 -21.85 -16.41 2.89
C ARG A 201 -21.07 -17.45 2.10
N TYR A 202 -19.91 -17.08 1.55
CA TYR A 202 -19.13 -17.95 0.67
C TYR A 202 -17.82 -18.40 1.28
N ASP A 203 -17.60 -18.15 2.56
CA ASP A 203 -16.36 -18.48 3.27
C ASP A 203 -15.12 -17.91 2.52
N ILE A 204 -15.22 -16.64 2.13
CA ILE A 204 -14.14 -15.92 1.45
C ILE A 204 -13.33 -15.18 2.52
N ASP A 205 -12.22 -15.74 2.92
CA ASP A 205 -11.26 -15.06 3.79
C ASP A 205 -10.03 -14.61 2.99
N LEU A 206 -10.06 -13.35 2.58
CA LEU A 206 -8.95 -12.74 1.83
C LEU A 206 -7.68 -12.59 2.67
N PHE A 207 -7.83 -12.39 3.97
CA PHE A 207 -6.70 -12.20 4.89
C PHE A 207 -6.02 -13.54 5.18
N GLU A 208 -6.79 -14.59 5.37
CA GLU A 208 -6.24 -15.93 5.49
C GLU A 208 -5.51 -16.34 4.21
N GLN A 209 -6.12 -16.13 3.05
CA GLN A 209 -5.48 -16.42 1.75
C GLN A 209 -4.20 -15.63 1.55
N ALA A 210 -4.16 -14.35 1.91
CA ALA A 210 -2.98 -13.49 1.84
C ALA A 210 -1.86 -13.95 2.79
N SER A 211 -2.22 -14.55 3.92
CA SER A 211 -1.26 -15.05 4.93
C SER A 211 -0.67 -16.42 4.59
N GLN A 212 -1.20 -17.12 3.58
CA GLN A 212 -0.68 -18.44 3.19
C GLN A 212 0.77 -18.36 2.70
N PRO A 213 1.61 -19.37 2.98
CA PRO A 213 3.02 -19.37 2.57
C PRO A 213 3.25 -19.17 1.07
N ARG A 214 2.31 -19.62 0.22
CA ARG A 214 2.37 -19.40 -1.23
C ARG A 214 2.19 -17.92 -1.56
N ALA A 215 1.17 -17.29 -0.99
CA ALA A 215 0.86 -15.87 -1.22
C ALA A 215 2.00 -14.97 -0.73
N LEU A 216 2.52 -15.23 0.47
CA LEU A 216 3.66 -14.49 1.02
C LEU A 216 4.91 -14.59 0.14
N ARG A 217 5.19 -15.78 -0.44
CA ARG A 217 6.32 -15.95 -1.38
C ARG A 217 6.08 -15.25 -2.71
N GLN A 218 4.86 -15.26 -3.23
CA GLN A 218 4.51 -14.55 -4.47
C GLN A 218 4.60 -13.03 -4.26
N TYR A 219 4.10 -12.52 -3.14
CA TYR A 219 4.21 -11.12 -2.77
C TYR A 219 5.69 -10.68 -2.66
N ALA A 220 6.52 -11.47 -1.98
CA ALA A 220 7.95 -11.23 -1.89
C ALA A 220 8.65 -11.23 -3.27
N ARG A 221 8.22 -12.10 -4.19
CA ARG A 221 8.75 -12.15 -5.56
C ARG A 221 8.38 -10.89 -6.35
N ALA A 222 7.11 -10.47 -6.29
CA ALA A 222 6.67 -9.23 -6.91
C ALA A 222 7.47 -8.03 -6.39
N ALA A 223 7.65 -7.94 -5.06
CA ALA A 223 8.42 -6.88 -4.42
C ALA A 223 9.87 -6.82 -4.88
N ARG A 224 10.57 -7.95 -4.90
CA ARG A 224 12.00 -8.00 -5.32
C ARG A 224 12.21 -7.51 -6.75
N ARG A 225 11.32 -7.85 -7.69
CA ARG A 225 11.42 -7.39 -9.07
C ARG A 225 11.35 -5.87 -9.21
N GLU A 226 10.74 -5.22 -8.25
CA GLU A 226 10.59 -3.77 -8.19
C GLU A 226 11.62 -3.09 -7.25
N GLY A 227 12.66 -3.82 -6.82
CA GLY A 227 13.73 -3.28 -5.98
C GLY A 227 13.37 -3.16 -4.50
N ILE A 228 12.22 -3.70 -4.09
CA ILE A 228 11.73 -3.60 -2.71
C ILE A 228 12.39 -4.68 -1.87
N THR A 229 12.99 -4.28 -0.75
CA THR A 229 13.59 -5.16 0.25
C THR A 229 12.77 -5.26 1.54
N THR A 230 11.86 -4.31 1.76
CA THR A 230 10.94 -4.31 2.90
C THR A 230 9.53 -4.00 2.42
N ILE A 231 8.59 -4.88 2.75
CA ILE A 231 7.16 -4.77 2.43
C ILE A 231 6.32 -4.77 3.70
N VAL A 232 5.15 -4.18 3.62
CA VAL A 232 4.17 -4.21 4.70
C VAL A 232 2.94 -5.01 4.30
N ASP A 233 2.19 -5.49 5.29
CA ASP A 233 0.83 -5.99 5.12
C ASP A 233 -0.08 -5.24 6.09
N LEU A 234 -0.55 -4.08 5.64
CA LEU A 234 -1.34 -3.16 6.48
C LEU A 234 -2.81 -3.52 6.46
N LEU A 235 -3.21 -4.51 7.14
CA LEU A 235 -4.57 -4.91 7.51
C LEU A 235 -4.67 -6.43 7.68
N ASN A 236 -4.00 -6.95 8.70
CA ASN A 236 -3.99 -8.38 8.97
C ASN A 236 -4.66 -8.65 10.32
N PRO A 237 -5.55 -9.64 10.45
CA PRO A 237 -6.14 -9.98 11.75
C PRO A 237 -5.12 -10.57 12.72
N LEU A 238 -3.97 -11.03 12.23
CA LEU A 238 -2.92 -11.67 13.02
C LEU A 238 -3.45 -12.85 13.84
N SER A 239 -4.25 -13.74 13.20
CA SER A 239 -4.63 -15.01 13.83
C SER A 239 -3.39 -15.83 14.18
N ASP A 240 -3.52 -16.80 15.08
CA ASP A 240 -2.37 -17.66 15.46
C ASP A 240 -1.83 -18.40 14.22
N GLU A 241 -2.71 -18.85 13.33
CA GLU A 241 -2.39 -19.51 12.06
C GLU A 241 -1.63 -18.58 11.11
N ALA A 242 -2.08 -17.32 10.97
CA ALA A 242 -1.42 -16.32 10.15
C ALA A 242 0.00 -15.99 10.68
N ILE A 243 0.13 -15.83 12.00
CA ILE A 243 1.43 -15.58 12.64
C ILE A 243 2.36 -16.78 12.41
N ASP A 244 1.88 -18.03 12.59
CA ASP A 244 2.65 -19.24 12.35
C ASP A 244 3.17 -19.30 10.91
N ALA A 245 2.28 -19.09 9.93
CA ALA A 245 2.62 -19.08 8.51
C ALA A 245 3.65 -17.99 8.16
N MET A 246 3.50 -16.78 8.69
CA MET A 246 4.45 -15.68 8.49
C MET A 246 5.82 -16.01 9.08
N VAL A 247 5.87 -16.52 10.32
CA VAL A 247 7.14 -16.89 11.01
C VAL A 247 7.86 -18.00 10.24
N GLU A 248 7.15 -19.05 9.83
CA GLU A 248 7.74 -20.15 9.08
C GLU A 248 8.25 -19.69 7.72
N THR A 249 7.41 -18.96 6.97
CA THR A 249 7.73 -18.51 5.61
C THR A 249 8.92 -17.55 5.59
N THR A 250 8.93 -16.56 6.48
CA THR A 250 9.99 -15.53 6.50
C THR A 250 11.32 -16.04 7.02
N ARG A 251 11.34 -17.10 7.83
CA ARG A 251 12.57 -17.80 8.26
C ARG A 251 13.19 -18.65 7.18
N ALA A 252 12.41 -19.07 6.19
CA ALA A 252 12.93 -19.91 5.11
C ALA A 252 14.07 -19.17 4.36
N PRO A 253 15.18 -19.88 4.01
CA PRO A 253 16.33 -19.26 3.34
C PRO A 253 15.96 -18.56 2.01
N GLY A 254 14.98 -19.10 1.28
CA GLY A 254 14.50 -18.53 0.02
C GLY A 254 13.57 -17.32 0.14
N TYR A 255 13.20 -16.90 1.37
CA TYR A 255 12.41 -15.70 1.57
C TYR A 255 13.34 -14.49 1.66
N GLN A 256 13.27 -13.60 0.69
CA GLN A 256 14.30 -12.60 0.44
C GLN A 256 13.79 -11.15 0.49
N VAL A 257 12.84 -10.88 1.38
CA VAL A 257 12.40 -9.53 1.76
C VAL A 257 12.16 -9.47 3.27
N ARG A 258 11.97 -8.28 3.82
CA ARG A 258 11.46 -8.10 5.19
C ARG A 258 9.97 -7.84 5.13
N LEU A 259 9.20 -8.40 6.05
CA LEU A 259 7.75 -8.27 6.16
C LEU A 259 7.37 -7.53 7.44
N VAL A 260 6.47 -6.56 7.32
CA VAL A 260 5.94 -5.76 8.45
C VAL A 260 4.41 -5.83 8.44
N PRO A 261 3.80 -6.85 9.04
CA PRO A 261 2.35 -6.93 9.14
C PRO A 261 1.83 -6.02 10.26
N ALA A 262 0.66 -5.41 10.03
CA ALA A 262 -0.04 -4.59 11.01
C ALA A 262 -1.37 -5.21 11.42
N LEU A 263 -1.67 -5.14 12.72
CA LEU A 263 -2.92 -5.64 13.28
C LEU A 263 -4.11 -4.81 12.76
N ASN A 264 -5.11 -5.44 12.18
CA ASN A 264 -6.41 -4.82 11.93
C ASN A 264 -7.12 -4.54 13.27
N ALA A 265 -7.26 -3.26 13.61
CA ALA A 265 -7.85 -2.83 14.88
C ALA A 265 -9.30 -3.29 15.08
N LEU A 266 -10.05 -3.52 13.98
CA LEU A 266 -11.45 -3.92 14.01
C LEU A 266 -11.65 -5.45 13.99
N ALA A 267 -10.56 -6.24 13.87
CA ALA A 267 -10.67 -7.70 13.86
C ALA A 267 -10.91 -8.31 15.26
N TRP A 268 -10.61 -7.56 16.31
CA TRP A 268 -10.65 -8.02 17.71
C TRP A 268 -11.24 -6.94 18.62
N SER A 269 -11.62 -7.32 19.87
CA SER A 269 -11.71 -6.29 20.91
C SER A 269 -10.32 -5.65 21.14
N PRO A 270 -10.24 -4.39 21.58
CA PRO A 270 -8.95 -3.72 21.80
C PRO A 270 -7.99 -4.52 22.69
N GLU A 271 -8.50 -5.16 23.77
CA GLU A 271 -7.74 -5.99 24.70
C GLU A 271 -7.19 -7.25 24.03
N ALA A 272 -8.07 -7.98 23.31
CA ALA A 272 -7.67 -9.20 22.61
C ALA A 272 -6.69 -8.89 21.47
N GLY A 273 -6.91 -7.80 20.72
CA GLY A 273 -6.00 -7.35 19.66
C GLY A 273 -4.62 -6.96 20.20
N ASN A 274 -4.57 -6.27 21.33
CA ASN A 274 -3.30 -5.95 21.99
C ASN A 274 -2.57 -7.23 22.45
N GLU A 275 -3.26 -8.17 23.06
CA GLU A 275 -2.69 -9.46 23.44
C GLU A 275 -2.13 -10.21 22.23
N GLN A 276 -2.91 -10.28 21.14
CA GLN A 276 -2.51 -10.94 19.90
C GLN A 276 -1.29 -10.29 19.28
N LEU A 277 -1.25 -8.96 19.21
CA LEU A 277 -0.09 -8.23 18.70
C LEU A 277 1.15 -8.45 19.58
N ARG A 278 1.01 -8.49 20.91
CA ARG A 278 2.13 -8.79 21.83
C ARG A 278 2.68 -10.21 21.62
N LYS A 279 1.80 -11.20 21.40
CA LYS A 279 2.23 -12.56 21.04
C LYS A 279 3.03 -12.56 19.73
N ALA A 280 2.52 -11.85 18.71
CA ALA A 280 3.21 -11.72 17.43
C ALA A 280 4.59 -11.04 17.59
N MET A 281 4.66 -9.93 18.32
CA MET A 281 5.92 -9.21 18.59
C MET A 281 6.98 -10.09 19.23
N ALA A 282 6.60 -10.98 20.15
CA ALA A 282 7.53 -11.92 20.79
C ALA A 282 8.11 -12.96 19.82
N ARG A 283 7.51 -13.13 18.64
CA ARG A 283 7.94 -14.08 17.60
C ARG A 283 8.65 -13.42 16.42
N GLY A 284 8.72 -12.08 16.43
CA GLY A 284 9.42 -11.30 15.42
C GLY A 284 10.90 -11.65 15.31
N HIS A 285 11.50 -11.38 14.17
CA HIS A 285 12.92 -11.57 13.90
C HIS A 285 13.37 -10.62 12.78
N GLU A 286 14.64 -10.69 12.35
CA GLU A 286 15.22 -9.74 11.39
C GLU A 286 14.45 -9.53 10.08
N LYS A 287 13.68 -10.55 9.62
CA LYS A 287 12.85 -10.48 8.42
C LYS A 287 11.35 -10.31 8.71
N LEU A 288 10.95 -10.23 9.98
CA LEU A 288 9.53 -10.14 10.36
C LEU A 288 9.37 -9.22 11.58
N HIS A 289 8.77 -8.05 11.34
CA HIS A 289 8.62 -7.01 12.35
C HIS A 289 7.13 -6.76 12.63
N PHE A 290 6.74 -6.85 13.90
CA PHE A 290 5.40 -6.52 14.37
C PHE A 290 5.44 -5.28 15.28
N GLY A 291 4.30 -4.64 15.51
CA GLY A 291 4.17 -3.52 16.44
C GLY A 291 3.28 -2.39 15.96
N ILE A 292 2.66 -2.55 14.79
CA ILE A 292 1.78 -1.57 14.17
C ILE A 292 0.33 -2.03 14.29
N VAL A 293 -0.56 -1.10 14.61
CA VAL A 293 -2.02 -1.27 14.57
C VAL A 293 -2.58 -0.43 13.43
N LYS A 294 -3.35 -1.03 12.55
CA LYS A 294 -4.03 -0.36 11.43
C LYS A 294 -5.49 -0.09 11.77
N ILE A 295 -5.88 1.16 11.63
CA ILE A 295 -7.26 1.63 11.69
C ILE A 295 -7.69 2.06 10.29
N VAL A 296 -8.88 1.65 9.84
CA VAL A 296 -9.47 2.07 8.55
C VAL A 296 -10.70 2.89 8.86
N THR A 297 -10.66 4.20 8.56
CA THR A 297 -11.72 5.14 8.96
C THR A 297 -12.78 5.33 7.91
N ASP A 298 -12.38 5.66 6.68
CA ASP A 298 -13.26 5.98 5.56
C ASP A 298 -12.89 5.16 4.31
N GLY A 299 -13.51 5.45 3.19
CA GLY A 299 -13.27 4.76 1.93
C GLY A 299 -12.37 5.52 0.98
N ALA A 300 -12.65 5.45 -0.33
CA ALA A 300 -11.84 6.00 -1.41
C ALA A 300 -12.56 7.11 -2.19
N ILE A 301 -11.84 8.16 -2.61
CA ILE A 301 -12.43 9.32 -3.30
C ILE A 301 -13.04 8.90 -4.64
N GLN A 302 -12.37 8.04 -5.42
CA GLN A 302 -12.86 7.57 -6.72
C GLN A 302 -14.14 6.73 -6.64
N ASN A 303 -14.46 6.21 -5.47
CA ASN A 303 -15.70 5.46 -5.22
C ASN A 303 -16.78 6.28 -4.50
N TYR A 304 -16.52 7.56 -4.24
CA TYR A 304 -17.41 8.45 -3.48
C TYR A 304 -17.66 7.95 -2.03
N THR A 305 -16.74 7.18 -1.47
CA THR A 305 -16.86 6.62 -0.11
C THR A 305 -15.90 7.26 0.90
N ALA A 306 -14.90 8.03 0.48
CA ALA A 306 -14.09 8.84 1.39
C ALA A 306 -14.92 9.93 2.06
N ARG A 307 -14.67 10.21 3.35
CA ARG A 307 -15.41 11.21 4.15
C ARG A 307 -14.89 12.61 3.88
N LEU A 308 -15.70 13.42 3.18
CA LEU A 308 -15.36 14.78 2.82
C LEU A 308 -16.16 15.79 3.64
N GLN A 309 -15.48 16.86 4.11
CA GLN A 309 -16.14 18.02 4.66
C GLN A 309 -16.92 18.78 3.59
N TRP A 310 -17.85 19.64 4.03
CA TRP A 310 -18.55 20.53 3.11
C TRP A 310 -17.54 21.25 2.18
N PRO A 311 -17.81 21.35 0.88
CA PRO A 311 -19.06 21.04 0.15
C PRO A 311 -19.24 19.58 -0.28
N GLY A 312 -18.41 18.61 0.12
CA GLY A 312 -18.51 17.23 -0.29
C GLY A 312 -17.97 16.97 -1.70
N TYR A 313 -18.53 16.01 -2.41
CA TYR A 313 -18.16 15.69 -3.78
C TYR A 313 -18.76 16.69 -4.79
N LEU A 314 -18.16 16.77 -5.99
CA LEU A 314 -18.59 17.70 -7.03
C LEU A 314 -19.92 17.24 -7.68
N GLU A 315 -20.08 15.96 -7.95
CA GLU A 315 -21.26 15.41 -8.67
C GLU A 315 -22.25 14.68 -7.75
N GLU A 316 -21.90 14.44 -6.50
CA GLU A 316 -22.71 13.65 -5.56
C GLU A 316 -22.99 14.45 -4.28
N GLU A 317 -24.22 14.40 -3.78
CA GLU A 317 -24.57 15.01 -2.49
C GLU A 317 -24.05 14.23 -1.28
N ARG A 318 -23.53 13.00 -1.49
CA ARG A 318 -22.99 12.13 -0.44
C ARG A 318 -21.68 12.69 0.11
N GLN A 319 -21.45 12.43 1.39
CA GLN A 319 -20.21 12.80 2.09
C GLN A 319 -19.30 11.59 2.39
N GLY A 320 -19.53 10.45 1.75
CA GLY A 320 -18.80 9.20 2.00
C GLY A 320 -19.38 8.35 3.14
N VAL A 321 -18.66 7.29 3.49
CA VAL A 321 -19.09 6.25 4.45
C VAL A 321 -18.01 6.06 5.51
N TRP A 322 -18.42 5.87 6.77
CA TRP A 322 -17.54 5.46 7.85
C TRP A 322 -17.47 3.93 7.95
N ASN A 323 -16.29 3.35 8.12
CA ASN A 323 -16.12 1.91 8.37
C ASN A 323 -16.56 1.47 9.78
N ALA A 324 -16.62 2.41 10.71
CA ALA A 324 -17.20 2.24 12.04
C ALA A 324 -17.67 3.62 12.56
N PRO A 325 -18.49 3.71 13.60
CA PRO A 325 -18.84 4.99 14.20
C PRO A 325 -17.59 5.78 14.63
N PRO A 326 -17.54 7.12 14.45
CA PRO A 326 -16.39 7.94 14.83
C PRO A 326 -15.92 7.76 16.27
N GLN A 327 -16.84 7.52 17.21
CA GLN A 327 -16.50 7.22 18.61
C GLN A 327 -15.65 5.94 18.75
N THR A 328 -15.92 4.92 17.94
CA THR A 328 -15.12 3.69 17.93
C THR A 328 -13.67 3.98 17.56
N PHE A 329 -13.43 4.83 16.57
CA PHE A 329 -12.07 5.22 16.19
C PHE A 329 -11.36 5.99 17.29
N HIS A 330 -12.07 6.88 17.95
CA HIS A 330 -11.54 7.60 19.11
C HIS A 330 -11.11 6.64 20.21
N ASP A 331 -11.98 5.68 20.58
CA ASP A 331 -11.69 4.69 21.62
C ASP A 331 -10.48 3.79 21.25
N LEU A 332 -10.38 3.38 19.97
CA LEU A 332 -9.25 2.61 19.46
C LEU A 332 -7.93 3.40 19.54
N VAL A 333 -7.95 4.67 19.15
CA VAL A 333 -6.77 5.55 19.23
C VAL A 333 -6.32 5.69 20.68
N GLN A 334 -7.23 5.98 21.60
CA GLN A 334 -6.96 6.11 23.03
C GLN A 334 -6.33 4.83 23.59
N TYR A 335 -6.96 3.69 23.33
CA TYR A 335 -6.52 2.41 23.86
C TYR A 335 -5.13 2.01 23.37
N TYR A 336 -4.93 1.98 22.05
CA TYR A 336 -3.66 1.50 21.49
C TYR A 336 -2.51 2.48 21.69
N HIS A 337 -2.79 3.79 21.71
CA HIS A 337 -1.79 4.79 22.07
C HIS A 337 -1.34 4.60 23.53
N GLN A 338 -2.27 4.45 24.48
CA GLN A 338 -1.97 4.18 25.89
C GLN A 338 -1.18 2.87 26.06
N ALA A 339 -1.50 1.84 25.26
CA ALA A 339 -0.75 0.59 25.24
C ALA A 339 0.68 0.69 24.67
N GLY A 340 1.10 1.87 24.19
CA GLY A 340 2.43 2.14 23.66
C GLY A 340 2.66 1.62 22.24
N LEU A 341 1.59 1.29 21.49
CA LEU A 341 1.67 0.79 20.12
C LEU A 341 1.68 1.93 19.09
N GLN A 342 2.22 1.66 17.92
CA GLN A 342 2.19 2.60 16.80
C GLN A 342 0.89 2.45 16.03
N LEU A 343 0.29 3.57 15.59
CA LEU A 343 -0.92 3.59 14.79
C LEU A 343 -0.63 3.99 13.35
N HIS A 344 -1.16 3.22 12.40
CA HIS A 344 -1.28 3.59 10.99
C HIS A 344 -2.75 3.74 10.66
N ILE A 345 -3.18 4.94 10.29
CA ILE A 345 -4.59 5.29 10.20
C ILE A 345 -4.93 5.69 8.76
N HIS A 346 -5.77 4.91 8.11
CA HIS A 346 -6.31 5.24 6.79
C HIS A 346 -7.20 6.47 6.88
N THR A 347 -6.89 7.49 6.10
CA THR A 347 -7.62 8.77 6.04
C THR A 347 -7.52 9.35 4.63
N ASN A 348 -8.50 9.13 3.78
CA ASN A 348 -8.53 9.71 2.43
C ASN A 348 -9.17 11.10 2.42
N GLY A 349 -10.32 11.24 3.05
CA GLY A 349 -11.05 12.50 3.11
C GLY A 349 -10.59 13.43 4.23
N ASP A 350 -10.79 14.72 4.04
CA ASP A 350 -10.42 15.76 5.01
C ASP A 350 -11.29 15.73 6.27
N GLU A 351 -12.50 15.16 6.24
CA GLU A 351 -13.31 14.91 7.43
C GLU A 351 -12.71 13.77 8.28
N ALA A 352 -12.28 12.69 7.65
CA ALA A 352 -11.62 11.58 8.34
C ALA A 352 -10.33 12.05 9.00
N VAL A 353 -9.52 12.86 8.29
CA VAL A 353 -8.33 13.49 8.86
C VAL A 353 -8.67 14.34 10.08
N ALA A 354 -9.73 15.17 10.03
CA ALA A 354 -10.12 16.05 11.13
C ALA A 354 -10.41 15.25 12.40
N ILE A 355 -11.25 14.22 12.30
CA ILE A 355 -11.64 13.38 13.45
C ILE A 355 -10.42 12.64 14.03
N MET A 356 -9.53 12.12 13.17
CA MET A 356 -8.33 11.43 13.66
C MET A 356 -7.33 12.39 14.32
N LEU A 357 -7.19 13.61 13.84
CA LEU A 357 -6.37 14.61 14.51
C LEU A 357 -6.90 14.96 15.90
N GLU A 358 -8.23 15.06 16.07
CA GLU A 358 -8.85 15.27 17.38
C GLU A 358 -8.57 14.12 18.34
N ALA A 359 -8.80 12.87 17.91
CA ALA A 359 -8.55 11.69 18.73
C ALA A 359 -7.08 11.55 19.13
N LEU A 360 -6.14 11.82 18.19
CA LEU A 360 -4.71 11.78 18.46
C LEU A 360 -4.23 12.89 19.39
N GLU A 361 -4.77 14.11 19.23
CA GLU A 361 -4.45 15.24 20.12
C GLU A 361 -4.86 14.95 21.57
N GLU A 362 -6.07 14.43 21.78
CA GLU A 362 -6.54 14.04 23.11
C GLU A 362 -5.70 12.88 23.69
N ALA A 363 -5.39 11.86 22.90
CA ALA A 363 -4.57 10.75 23.36
C ALA A 363 -3.15 11.22 23.78
N LEU A 364 -2.53 12.08 22.97
CA LEU A 364 -1.19 12.63 23.26
C LEU A 364 -1.20 13.60 24.44
N ALA A 365 -2.30 14.32 24.67
CA ALA A 365 -2.45 15.17 25.85
C ALA A 365 -2.58 14.36 27.13
N LEU A 366 -3.30 13.22 27.10
CA LEU A 366 -3.48 12.32 28.25
C LEU A 366 -2.24 11.48 28.52
N TRP A 367 -1.58 10.99 27.49
CA TRP A 367 -0.39 10.13 27.59
C TRP A 367 0.72 10.65 26.66
N PRO A 368 1.48 11.68 27.05
CA PRO A 368 2.55 12.25 26.22
C PRO A 368 3.59 11.18 25.86
N ARG A 369 3.81 10.97 24.55
CA ARG A 369 4.78 10.02 24.05
C ARG A 369 5.60 10.64 22.91
N PRO A 370 6.84 11.06 23.15
CA PRO A 370 7.70 11.58 22.10
C PRO A 370 8.05 10.45 21.12
N ASN A 371 8.27 10.80 19.87
CA ASN A 371 8.67 9.87 18.81
C ASN A 371 7.70 8.67 18.63
N HIS A 372 6.40 8.88 18.84
CA HIS A 372 5.36 7.86 18.66
C HIS A 372 5.19 7.44 17.19
N ARG A 373 5.48 8.35 16.23
CA ARG A 373 5.40 8.16 14.78
C ARG A 373 4.07 7.56 14.31
N HIS A 374 2.96 7.94 14.95
CA HIS A 374 1.65 7.63 14.40
C HIS A 374 1.57 8.19 12.99
N THR A 375 1.11 7.39 12.04
CA THR A 375 1.16 7.71 10.62
C THR A 375 -0.24 7.78 10.05
N LEU A 376 -0.59 8.93 9.45
CA LEU A 376 -1.77 9.05 8.62
C LEU A 376 -1.46 8.50 7.22
N GLN A 377 -2.30 7.58 6.76
CA GLN A 377 -2.14 6.89 5.49
C GLN A 377 -2.98 7.56 4.42
N HIS A 378 -2.50 7.56 3.19
CA HIS A 378 -3.07 8.15 1.98
C HIS A 378 -3.09 9.68 2.03
N VAL A 379 -3.82 10.28 2.95
CA VAL A 379 -3.96 11.74 3.17
C VAL A 379 -4.21 12.53 1.89
N GLN A 380 -5.00 11.94 0.96
CA GLN A 380 -5.21 12.50 -0.38
C GLN A 380 -5.68 13.95 -0.34
N LEU A 381 -6.58 14.27 0.58
CA LEU A 381 -7.21 15.58 0.66
C LEU A 381 -6.95 16.32 1.98
N ILE A 382 -5.83 16.00 2.66
CA ILE A 382 -5.44 16.72 3.87
C ILE A 382 -5.22 18.20 3.59
N ARG A 383 -5.84 19.07 4.39
CA ARG A 383 -5.77 20.52 4.23
C ARG A 383 -4.53 21.12 4.89
N GLN A 384 -4.20 22.35 4.52
CA GLN A 384 -3.02 23.04 5.05
C GLN A 384 -3.07 23.24 6.58
N ASP A 385 -4.24 23.56 7.14
CA ASP A 385 -4.44 23.67 8.58
C ASP A 385 -4.25 22.32 9.30
N GLN A 386 -4.71 21.23 8.67
CA GLN A 386 -4.54 19.88 9.17
C GLN A 386 -3.07 19.40 9.09
N LEU A 387 -2.34 19.79 8.04
CA LEU A 387 -0.89 19.53 7.94
C LEU A 387 -0.11 20.24 9.06
N LEU A 388 -0.46 21.51 9.36
CA LEU A 388 0.16 22.23 10.48
C LEU A 388 -0.09 21.52 11.81
N ARG A 389 -1.33 21.08 12.04
CA ARG A 389 -1.71 20.32 13.25
C ARG A 389 -1.00 18.97 13.32
N ALA A 390 -0.91 18.23 12.19
CA ALA A 390 -0.16 16.97 12.12
C ALA A 390 1.32 17.14 12.49
N ARG A 391 1.95 18.24 12.02
CA ARG A 391 3.32 18.61 12.40
C ARG A 391 3.45 18.86 13.91
N GLU A 392 2.55 19.65 14.48
CA GLU A 392 2.57 19.98 15.92
C GLU A 392 2.38 18.75 16.80
N LEU A 393 1.56 17.80 16.36
CA LEU A 393 1.36 16.52 17.02
C LEU A 393 2.52 15.52 16.80
N GLY A 394 3.50 15.82 15.93
CA GLY A 394 4.62 14.94 15.62
C GLY A 394 4.23 13.69 14.82
N LEU A 395 3.19 13.78 14.01
CA LEU A 395 2.74 12.68 13.14
C LEU A 395 3.67 12.47 11.95
N CYS A 396 3.62 11.28 11.38
CA CYS A 396 4.17 10.97 10.06
C CYS A 396 3.04 10.88 9.04
N LEU A 397 3.38 11.03 7.76
CA LEU A 397 2.46 10.82 6.64
C LEU A 397 2.97 9.70 5.75
N ASN A 398 2.06 8.97 5.13
CA ASN A 398 2.38 8.05 4.06
C ASN A 398 1.41 8.30 2.90
N ILE A 399 1.91 8.92 1.84
CA ILE A 399 1.13 9.59 0.79
C ILE A 399 0.93 8.65 -0.40
N PHE A 400 -0.30 8.53 -0.90
CA PHE A 400 -0.62 7.67 -2.03
C PHE A 400 -0.43 8.39 -3.37
N ALA A 401 0.80 8.69 -3.76
CA ALA A 401 1.14 9.51 -4.92
C ALA A 401 0.57 9.01 -6.26
N ASN A 402 0.34 7.70 -6.40
CA ASN A 402 -0.19 7.09 -7.62
C ASN A 402 -1.62 7.55 -7.97
N HIS A 403 -2.38 8.11 -7.01
CA HIS A 403 -3.70 8.69 -7.26
C HIS A 403 -3.68 9.77 -8.35
N ILE A 404 -2.61 10.55 -8.42
CA ILE A 404 -2.46 11.58 -9.47
C ILE A 404 -2.53 10.94 -10.85
N TYR A 405 -1.77 9.87 -11.07
CA TYR A 405 -1.72 9.21 -12.37
C TYR A 405 -3.04 8.51 -12.70
N TYR A 406 -3.50 7.65 -11.80
CA TYR A 406 -4.66 6.79 -12.08
C TYR A 406 -5.98 7.56 -12.08
N TRP A 407 -6.20 8.48 -11.16
CA TRP A 407 -7.51 9.12 -10.96
C TRP A 407 -7.51 10.64 -11.08
N GLY A 408 -6.37 11.28 -11.31
CA GLY A 408 -6.25 12.74 -11.34
C GLY A 408 -7.22 13.40 -12.32
N ASP A 409 -7.36 12.89 -13.55
CA ASP A 409 -8.31 13.41 -14.55
C ASP A 409 -9.77 13.33 -14.06
N ILE A 410 -10.10 12.26 -13.37
CA ILE A 410 -11.45 12.03 -12.85
C ILE A 410 -11.70 12.89 -11.60
N HIS A 411 -10.71 13.01 -10.74
CA HIS A 411 -10.82 13.91 -9.58
C HIS A 411 -11.03 15.36 -10.02
N LEU A 412 -10.34 15.77 -11.08
CA LEU A 412 -10.49 17.10 -11.66
C LEU A 412 -11.90 17.34 -12.22
N SER A 413 -12.43 16.37 -12.96
CA SER A 413 -13.67 16.55 -13.73
C SER A 413 -14.94 16.17 -12.97
N ARG A 414 -14.90 15.22 -12.03
CA ARG A 414 -16.09 14.59 -11.45
C ARG A 414 -16.17 14.61 -9.93
N THR A 415 -15.07 14.32 -9.22
CA THR A 415 -15.16 14.08 -7.76
C THR A 415 -14.83 15.31 -6.93
N LEU A 416 -13.77 16.08 -7.26
CA LEU A 416 -13.26 17.15 -6.41
C LEU A 416 -13.27 18.54 -7.06
N GLY A 417 -13.08 18.60 -8.39
CA GLY A 417 -12.94 19.87 -9.11
C GLY A 417 -11.54 20.48 -9.03
N PHE A 418 -11.33 21.56 -9.76
CA PHE A 418 -10.01 22.16 -10.01
C PHE A 418 -9.25 22.52 -8.72
N ASP A 419 -9.86 23.31 -7.84
CA ASP A 419 -9.14 23.89 -6.70
C ASP A 419 -8.60 22.85 -5.72
N ARG A 420 -9.37 21.78 -5.44
CA ARG A 420 -8.95 20.71 -4.55
C ARG A 420 -7.88 19.83 -5.19
N CYS A 421 -8.00 19.58 -6.51
CA CYS A 421 -7.01 18.79 -7.25
C CYS A 421 -5.62 19.44 -7.30
N GLN A 422 -5.51 20.77 -7.17
CA GLN A 422 -4.21 21.43 -7.09
C GLN A 422 -3.42 21.09 -5.81
N ARG A 423 -4.09 20.52 -4.79
CA ARG A 423 -3.49 20.20 -3.49
C ARG A 423 -3.60 18.74 -3.10
N LEU A 424 -4.02 17.88 -4.02
CA LEU A 424 -4.02 16.43 -3.80
C LEU A 424 -2.61 15.94 -3.52
N GLU A 425 -2.48 14.96 -2.63
CA GLU A 425 -1.21 14.29 -2.33
C GLU A 425 -0.10 15.30 -1.99
N PRO A 426 -0.19 16.04 -0.87
CA PRO A 426 0.59 17.25 -0.63
C PRO A 426 2.03 16.97 -0.16
N ALA A 427 2.82 16.27 -0.97
CA ALA A 427 4.17 15.84 -0.64
C ALA A 427 5.14 17.02 -0.42
N ALA A 428 5.11 18.04 -1.31
CA ALA A 428 5.97 19.19 -1.13
C ALA A 428 5.54 20.07 0.07
N SER A 429 4.26 20.10 0.40
CA SER A 429 3.80 20.75 1.63
C SER A 429 4.29 20.03 2.89
N ALA A 430 4.27 18.69 2.90
CA ALA A 430 4.84 17.89 3.99
C ALA A 430 6.34 18.16 4.13
N GLU A 431 7.09 18.16 3.02
CA GLU A 431 8.52 18.46 2.99
C GLU A 431 8.83 19.86 3.56
N ARG A 432 8.16 20.90 3.05
CA ARG A 432 8.34 22.29 3.54
C ARG A 432 8.05 22.47 5.03
N LEU A 433 7.09 21.70 5.55
CA LEU A 433 6.73 21.72 6.97
C LEU A 433 7.65 20.85 7.84
N GLY A 434 8.54 20.06 7.22
CA GLY A 434 9.41 19.12 7.92
C GLY A 434 8.65 17.95 8.55
N ILE A 435 7.48 17.60 8.05
CA ILE A 435 6.72 16.41 8.48
C ILE A 435 7.41 15.18 7.86
N PRO A 436 7.82 14.19 8.65
CA PRO A 436 8.37 12.95 8.10
C PRO A 436 7.33 12.24 7.24
N PHE A 437 7.68 11.87 6.01
CA PHE A 437 6.74 11.16 5.14
C PHE A 437 7.40 10.08 4.29
N GLY A 438 6.62 9.08 3.93
CA GLY A 438 6.85 8.14 2.85
C GLY A 438 5.81 8.32 1.75
N ILE A 439 6.03 7.67 0.62
CA ILE A 439 5.06 7.54 -0.46
C ILE A 439 4.88 6.05 -0.77
N HIS A 440 3.69 5.66 -1.21
CA HIS A 440 3.32 4.26 -1.39
C HIS A 440 2.45 4.01 -2.61
N CYS A 441 2.31 2.74 -3.00
CA CYS A 441 1.50 2.31 -4.14
C CYS A 441 0.17 1.64 -3.76
N ASP A 442 0.02 1.19 -2.51
CA ASP A 442 -1.18 0.49 -2.02
C ASP A 442 -1.52 -0.78 -2.83
N ALA A 443 -0.52 -1.61 -3.12
CA ALA A 443 -0.78 -2.84 -3.86
C ALA A 443 -1.74 -3.78 -3.09
N PRO A 444 -2.71 -4.40 -3.77
CA PRO A 444 -2.92 -4.51 -5.22
C PRO A 444 -3.75 -3.39 -5.86
N VAL A 445 -4.11 -2.32 -5.13
CA VAL A 445 -4.91 -1.20 -5.67
C VAL A 445 -4.21 -0.60 -6.89
N THR A 446 -2.93 -0.21 -6.75
CA THR A 446 -2.04 0.06 -7.88
C THR A 446 -0.85 -0.90 -7.88
N PRO A 447 -0.10 -1.04 -8.99
CA PRO A 447 1.03 -1.97 -9.04
C PRO A 447 2.13 -1.63 -8.03
N LEU A 448 2.79 -2.65 -7.48
CA LEU A 448 4.05 -2.49 -6.76
C LEU A 448 5.09 -1.91 -7.73
N SER A 449 5.43 -0.63 -7.58
CA SER A 449 6.51 0.00 -8.34
C SER A 449 6.95 1.31 -7.68
N PRO A 450 7.89 1.26 -6.73
CA PRO A 450 8.35 2.46 -6.01
C PRO A 450 8.89 3.55 -6.93
N LEU A 451 9.60 3.19 -8.00
CA LEU A 451 10.10 4.17 -8.97
C LEU A 451 8.96 4.86 -9.74
N PHE A 452 7.87 4.14 -10.04
CA PHE A 452 6.68 4.74 -10.61
C PHE A 452 5.97 5.65 -9.59
N THR A 453 5.86 5.22 -8.34
CA THR A 453 5.31 6.03 -7.23
C THR A 453 6.12 7.32 -7.03
N ALA A 454 7.45 7.22 -7.04
CA ALA A 454 8.35 8.37 -7.01
C ALA A 454 8.17 9.28 -8.23
N HIS A 455 7.95 8.70 -9.43
CA HIS A 455 7.62 9.46 -10.62
C HIS A 455 6.31 10.22 -10.47
N CYS A 456 5.26 9.59 -9.94
CA CYS A 456 3.97 10.26 -9.70
C CYS A 456 4.10 11.46 -8.75
N ALA A 457 4.84 11.32 -7.66
CA ALA A 457 5.08 12.42 -6.72
C ALA A 457 5.94 13.55 -7.30
N HIS A 458 6.88 13.21 -8.20
CA HIS A 458 7.77 14.16 -8.86
C HIS A 458 7.10 14.87 -10.05
N ALA A 459 6.62 14.12 -11.02
CA ALA A 459 6.09 14.66 -12.29
C ALA A 459 4.63 15.13 -12.17
N ARG A 460 3.84 14.50 -11.32
CA ARG A 460 2.41 14.77 -11.09
C ARG A 460 1.56 14.72 -12.37
N GLU A 461 1.97 13.85 -13.29
CA GLU A 461 1.26 13.61 -14.55
C GLU A 461 0.13 12.60 -14.37
N THR A 462 -1.05 12.91 -14.94
CA THR A 462 -2.17 11.97 -15.03
C THR A 462 -1.97 10.98 -16.18
N ALA A 463 -2.82 9.96 -16.26
CA ALA A 463 -2.78 8.98 -17.36
C ALA A 463 -3.02 9.61 -18.75
N THR A 464 -3.66 10.79 -18.83
CA THR A 464 -3.84 11.55 -20.08
C THR A 464 -2.74 12.57 -20.34
N GLY A 465 -1.74 12.69 -19.46
CA GLY A 465 -0.61 13.61 -19.58
C GLY A 465 -0.88 15.02 -19.05
N GLN A 466 -1.97 15.24 -18.29
CA GLN A 466 -2.18 16.51 -17.60
C GLN A 466 -1.30 16.56 -16.35
N VAL A 467 -0.76 17.74 -16.03
CA VAL A 467 0.00 17.95 -14.80
C VAL A 467 -0.89 18.63 -13.76
N LEU A 468 -1.05 18.00 -12.59
CA LEU A 468 -1.90 18.50 -11.51
C LEU A 468 -1.10 18.97 -10.32
N GLY A 469 -1.37 20.21 -9.87
CA GLY A 469 -0.85 20.72 -8.60
C GLY A 469 0.67 20.76 -8.52
N THR A 470 1.33 21.43 -9.47
CA THR A 470 2.79 21.53 -9.56
C THR A 470 3.46 22.06 -8.29
N ALA A 471 2.73 22.82 -7.46
CA ALA A 471 3.22 23.30 -6.17
C ALA A 471 3.46 22.18 -5.12
N GLU A 472 2.90 21.00 -5.37
CA GLU A 472 3.07 19.81 -4.52
C GLU A 472 4.05 18.78 -5.12
N SER A 473 4.74 19.13 -6.21
CA SER A 473 5.83 18.32 -6.79
C SER A 473 7.05 18.34 -5.88
N ILE A 474 7.68 17.17 -5.69
CA ILE A 474 8.94 17.02 -4.95
C ILE A 474 10.10 16.71 -5.87
N GLY A 475 11.31 17.07 -5.44
CA GLY A 475 12.54 16.76 -6.18
C GLY A 475 12.82 15.25 -6.21
N ARG A 476 13.61 14.79 -7.20
CA ARG A 476 13.97 13.37 -7.35
C ARG A 476 14.65 12.78 -6.12
N ARG A 477 15.53 13.56 -5.48
CA ARG A 477 16.18 13.12 -4.24
C ARG A 477 15.17 12.91 -3.12
N SER A 478 14.23 13.82 -2.94
CA SER A 478 13.14 13.70 -1.96
C SER A 478 12.23 12.52 -2.28
N ALA A 479 11.93 12.29 -3.58
CA ALA A 479 11.14 11.15 -4.02
C ALA A 479 11.86 9.82 -3.75
N LEU A 480 13.18 9.74 -3.99
CA LEU A 480 14.00 8.58 -3.64
C LEU A 480 14.05 8.37 -2.12
N GLU A 481 14.18 9.44 -1.34
CA GLU A 481 14.14 9.37 0.13
C GLU A 481 12.77 8.88 0.62
N ALA A 482 11.67 9.33 0.00
CA ALA A 482 10.32 8.96 0.40
C ALA A 482 9.97 7.47 0.18
N ILE A 483 10.60 6.80 -0.81
CA ILE A 483 10.45 5.35 -1.05
C ILE A 483 11.52 4.50 -0.34
N THR A 484 12.35 5.09 0.50
CA THR A 484 13.42 4.41 1.24
C THR A 484 13.43 4.84 2.71
N LEU A 485 14.23 5.82 3.10
CA LEU A 485 14.40 6.28 4.47
C LEU A 485 13.11 6.92 5.03
N GLY A 486 12.36 7.65 4.21
CA GLY A 486 11.07 8.25 4.61
C GLY A 486 10.06 7.17 5.00
N ALA A 487 9.85 6.17 4.11
CA ALA A 487 8.99 5.04 4.41
C ALA A 487 9.50 4.23 5.62
N ALA A 488 10.81 4.00 5.73
CA ALA A 488 11.39 3.34 6.91
C ALA A 488 11.10 4.08 8.23
N ARG A 489 11.09 5.42 8.20
CA ARG A 489 10.75 6.25 9.38
C ARG A 489 9.30 6.05 9.81
N THR A 490 8.37 5.93 8.85
CA THR A 490 6.97 5.66 9.18
C THR A 490 6.75 4.29 9.82
N LEU A 491 7.70 3.37 9.67
CA LEU A 491 7.68 2.01 10.23
C LEU A 491 8.53 1.82 11.48
N HIS A 492 9.19 2.87 11.99
CA HIS A 492 10.21 2.77 13.05
C HIS A 492 11.44 1.90 12.68
N LEU A 493 11.74 1.72 11.39
CA LEU A 493 12.85 0.89 10.92
C LEU A 493 14.06 1.69 10.42
N ASP A 494 14.01 3.01 10.44
CA ASP A 494 15.07 3.91 9.93
C ASP A 494 16.40 3.80 10.67
N ALA A 495 16.40 3.27 11.88
CA ALA A 495 17.63 2.91 12.60
C ALA A 495 18.34 1.68 11.99
N TYR A 496 17.65 0.88 11.21
CA TYR A 496 18.13 -0.41 10.70
C TYR A 496 18.25 -0.47 9.18
N LEU A 497 17.46 0.32 8.43
CA LEU A 497 17.38 0.28 6.97
C LEU A 497 16.94 1.65 6.39
N GLY A 498 16.79 1.74 5.08
CA GLY A 498 16.36 2.94 4.35
C GLY A 498 17.51 3.88 3.94
N SER A 499 18.73 3.65 4.43
CA SER A 499 19.96 4.32 3.98
C SER A 499 21.15 3.37 4.10
N LEU A 500 22.24 3.61 3.33
CA LEU A 500 23.46 2.79 3.38
C LEU A 500 24.46 3.40 4.37
N GLU A 501 24.10 3.40 5.65
CA GLU A 501 24.93 3.86 6.75
C GLU A 501 25.61 2.69 7.46
N PRO A 502 26.85 2.84 7.96
CA PRO A 502 27.53 1.82 8.72
C PRO A 502 26.65 1.29 9.89
N GLY A 503 26.53 -0.03 9.97
CA GLY A 503 25.71 -0.72 10.98
C GLY A 503 24.27 -1.02 10.61
N LYS A 504 23.69 -0.35 9.61
CA LYS A 504 22.37 -0.71 9.06
C LYS A 504 22.45 -1.98 8.21
N TRP A 505 21.32 -2.63 8.00
CA TRP A 505 21.23 -3.77 7.09
C TRP A 505 21.71 -3.37 5.68
N ALA A 506 22.49 -4.22 5.06
CA ALA A 506 22.94 -4.04 3.69
C ALA A 506 21.83 -4.46 2.70
N ASP A 507 20.69 -3.77 2.80
CA ASP A 507 19.54 -3.92 1.92
C ASP A 507 19.66 -2.90 0.79
N VAL A 508 19.72 -3.39 -0.47
CA VAL A 508 20.09 -2.57 -1.63
C VAL A 508 19.16 -2.87 -2.79
N ALA A 509 18.72 -1.84 -3.50
CA ALA A 509 18.16 -1.94 -4.83
C ALA A 509 19.27 -1.64 -5.86
N VAL A 510 19.35 -2.48 -6.88
CA VAL A 510 20.33 -2.39 -7.97
C VAL A 510 19.60 -1.89 -9.21
N LEU A 511 20.00 -0.73 -9.72
CA LEU A 511 19.32 -0.04 -10.82
C LEU A 511 20.20 0.01 -12.06
N ASP A 512 19.57 -0.03 -13.23
CA ASP A 512 20.27 0.09 -14.51
C ASP A 512 20.71 1.54 -14.76
N GLU A 513 19.89 2.53 -14.32
CA GLU A 513 20.17 3.96 -14.49
C GLU A 513 20.12 4.72 -13.16
N ASP A 514 20.70 5.92 -13.16
CA ASP A 514 20.76 6.78 -11.98
C ASP A 514 19.39 7.45 -11.73
N PRO A 515 18.74 7.20 -10.57
CA PRO A 515 17.45 7.81 -10.28
C PRO A 515 17.50 9.32 -10.07
N LEU A 516 18.69 9.89 -9.92
CA LEU A 516 18.88 11.34 -9.80
C LEU A 516 19.21 12.00 -11.13
N ASP A 517 19.39 11.24 -12.23
CA ASP A 517 19.58 11.79 -13.58
C ASP A 517 18.24 12.29 -14.14
N GLU A 518 18.12 13.60 -14.34
CA GLU A 518 16.90 14.24 -14.83
C GLU A 518 16.53 13.87 -16.28
N HIS A 519 17.46 13.29 -17.03
CA HIS A 519 17.22 12.90 -18.44
C HIS A 519 16.49 11.58 -18.58
N VAL A 520 16.43 10.76 -17.54
CA VAL A 520 15.75 9.46 -17.55
C VAL A 520 14.50 9.53 -16.64
N PRO A 521 13.28 9.35 -17.15
CA PRO A 521 12.10 9.30 -16.30
C PRO A 521 12.21 8.20 -15.23
N LEU A 522 11.88 8.49 -13.98
CA LEU A 522 11.98 7.50 -12.88
C LEU A 522 11.24 6.20 -13.20
N LYS A 523 10.07 6.27 -13.84
CA LYS A 523 9.25 5.11 -14.24
C LYS A 523 9.88 4.23 -15.33
N GLU A 524 10.93 4.70 -16.00
CA GLU A 524 11.61 3.97 -17.08
C GLU A 524 12.92 3.31 -16.61
N ILE A 525 13.34 3.57 -15.38
CA ILE A 525 14.56 3.00 -14.80
C ILE A 525 14.31 1.51 -14.50
N GLY A 526 15.14 0.65 -15.08
CA GLY A 526 15.10 -0.78 -14.85
C GLY A 526 15.66 -1.15 -13.47
N VAL A 527 15.00 -2.08 -12.81
CA VAL A 527 15.52 -2.74 -11.61
C VAL A 527 16.25 -4.00 -12.02
N HIS A 528 17.55 -4.04 -11.77
CA HIS A 528 18.40 -5.20 -12.10
C HIS A 528 18.26 -6.30 -11.05
N GLY A 529 18.02 -5.95 -9.78
CA GLY A 529 17.88 -6.90 -8.69
C GLY A 529 17.96 -6.23 -7.32
N THR A 530 18.10 -7.05 -6.27
CA THR A 530 18.24 -6.57 -4.90
C THR A 530 19.33 -7.32 -4.14
N LEU A 531 19.82 -6.72 -3.05
CA LEU A 531 20.56 -7.43 -2.00
C LEU A 531 19.71 -7.33 -0.72
N LEU A 532 19.61 -8.44 -0.01
CA LEU A 532 19.03 -8.48 1.34
C LEU A 532 20.11 -8.90 2.33
N GLY A 533 20.44 -8.01 3.28
CA GLY A 533 21.56 -8.25 4.20
C GLY A 533 22.87 -8.49 3.45
N GLY A 534 23.11 -7.80 2.35
CA GLY A 534 24.30 -7.91 1.53
C GLY A 534 24.39 -9.19 0.67
N VAL A 535 23.37 -10.02 0.66
CA VAL A 535 23.30 -11.21 -0.19
C VAL A 535 22.45 -10.92 -1.42
N PRO A 536 23.02 -11.06 -2.65
CA PRO A 536 22.23 -10.90 -3.87
C PRO A 536 21.05 -11.87 -3.90
N THR A 537 19.89 -11.34 -4.26
CA THR A 537 18.69 -12.15 -4.41
C THR A 537 18.55 -12.56 -5.88
N HIS A 538 18.24 -13.82 -6.13
CA HIS A 538 18.03 -14.37 -7.46
C HIS A 538 16.57 -14.83 -7.60
N ASP A 539 16.04 -14.70 -8.81
CA ASP A 539 14.76 -15.34 -9.18
C ASP A 539 14.95 -16.81 -9.50
#